data_0bd04219fabf70fc665d362ec972cca1
#
_entry.id   0bd04219fabf70fc665d362ec972cca1
#
_cell.length_a   1.000
_cell.length_b   1.000
_cell.length_c   1.000
_cell.angle_alpha   90.00
_cell.angle_beta   90.00
_cell.angle_gamma   90.00
#
_symmetry.space_group_name_H-M   'P 1'
#
loop_
_entity.id
_entity.type
_entity.pdbx_description
1 polymer ?
#
loop_
_entity_poly.entity_id
_entity_poly.type
_entity_poly.pdbx_seq_one_letter_code
_entity_poly.pdbx_strand_id
1 'polypeptide(L)' 'MANDYNIMTMQECPRCKEHEPDYAFTNCSYDVERGPDGTTVQIFECTRCNHKWEKKYK' A
#
# COMPACT_ATOMS: atom_id res chain seq x y z
N MET A 1 -3.52 -15.57 -16.93
CA MET A 1 -2.61 -15.41 -16.47
C MET A 1 -2.57 -14.58 -15.54
N ALA A 2 -2.42 -14.79 -14.67
CA ALA A 2 -2.53 -14.04 -13.71
C ALA A 2 -1.41 -13.25 -13.56
N ASN A 3 -1.49 -12.20 -13.39
CA ASN A 3 -0.49 -11.45 -13.17
C ASN A 3 -0.36 -11.21 -11.84
N ASP A 4 0.04 -12.11 -11.14
CA ASP A 4 0.16 -11.91 -9.81
C ASP A 4 1.36 -11.25 -9.51
N TYR A 5 1.55 -10.13 -9.98
CA TYR A 5 2.67 -9.47 -9.60
C TYR A 5 2.45 -8.95 -8.28
N ASN A 6 3.08 -9.44 -7.35
CA ASN A 6 3.14 -8.80 -6.08
C ASN A 6 4.12 -7.69 -6.20
N ILE A 7 3.68 -6.60 -6.67
CA ILE A 7 4.54 -5.45 -6.75
C ILE A 7 4.75 -4.95 -5.35
N MET A 8 6.01 -4.87 -4.97
CA MET A 8 6.36 -4.36 -3.66
C MET A 8 6.92 -2.96 -3.81
N THR A 9 6.59 -2.08 -2.89
CA THR A 9 7.08 -0.72 -2.91
C THR A 9 7.42 -0.29 -1.49
N MET A 10 8.40 0.58 -1.34
CA MET A 10 8.75 1.12 -0.04
C MET A 10 7.83 2.28 0.26
N GLN A 11 7.04 2.16 1.28
CA GLN A 11 6.11 3.19 1.68
C GLN A 11 6.19 3.42 3.18
N GLU A 12 5.82 4.61 3.61
CA GLU A 12 5.77 4.90 5.01
C GLU A 12 4.46 4.38 5.57
N CYS A 13 4.52 3.33 6.34
CA CYS A 13 3.35 2.74 6.96
C CYS A 13 2.89 3.63 8.11
N PRO A 14 1.69 4.14 8.11
CA PRO A 14 1.23 5.03 9.17
C PRO A 14 1.21 4.36 10.55
N ARG A 15 0.96 3.06 10.58
CA ARG A 15 0.94 2.36 11.84
C ARG A 15 2.35 2.10 12.36
N CYS A 16 3.27 1.71 11.49
CA CYS A 16 4.66 1.53 11.91
C CYS A 16 5.28 2.86 12.32
N LYS A 17 4.92 3.94 11.65
CA LYS A 17 5.42 5.25 12.02
C LYS A 17 4.99 5.63 13.44
N GLU A 18 3.78 5.22 13.82
CA GLU A 18 3.30 5.54 15.14
C GLU A 18 4.00 4.73 16.22
N HIS A 19 4.28 3.46 15.93
CA HIS A 19 4.88 2.58 16.92
C HIS A 19 6.40 2.55 16.88
N GLU A 20 6.96 2.60 15.69
CA GLU A 20 8.41 2.52 15.51
C GLU A 20 8.83 3.47 14.41
N PRO A 21 8.96 4.74 14.73
CA PRO A 21 9.25 5.76 13.69
C PRO A 21 10.52 5.48 12.88
N ASP A 22 11.50 4.81 13.50
CA ASP A 22 12.75 4.51 12.80
C ASP A 22 12.55 3.43 11.73
N TYR A 23 11.44 2.72 11.77
CA TYR A 23 11.15 1.65 10.85
C TYR A 23 9.85 1.92 10.09
N ALA A 24 9.51 3.19 9.93
CA ALA A 24 8.26 3.54 9.27
C ALA A 24 8.27 3.15 7.79
N PHE A 25 9.42 3.27 7.13
CA PHE A 25 9.50 2.87 5.75
C PHE A 25 9.75 1.38 5.65
N THR A 26 8.89 0.68 4.96
CA THR A 26 8.99 -0.76 4.87
C THR A 26 8.42 -1.20 3.53
N ASN A 27 8.71 -2.42 3.12
CA ASN A 27 8.15 -2.96 1.90
C ASN A 27 6.67 -3.20 2.11
N CYS A 28 5.88 -2.67 1.22
CA CYS A 28 4.44 -2.84 1.27
C CYS A 28 3.97 -3.46 -0.04
N SER A 29 3.00 -4.33 0.02
CA SER A 29 2.38 -4.81 -1.19
C SER A 29 1.53 -3.70 -1.79
N TYR A 30 1.40 -3.70 -3.11
CA TYR A 30 0.78 -2.59 -3.79
C TYR A 30 -0.17 -3.13 -4.84
N ASP A 31 -1.35 -2.61 -4.85
CA ASP A 31 -2.35 -3.00 -5.82
C ASP A 31 -3.06 -1.75 -6.32
N VAL A 32 -3.63 -1.82 -7.49
CA VAL A 32 -4.32 -0.70 -8.08
C VAL A 32 -5.67 -1.16 -8.60
N GLU A 33 -6.70 -0.40 -8.22
CA GLU A 33 -8.03 -0.66 -8.73
C GLU A 33 -8.55 0.60 -9.41
N ARG A 34 -9.36 0.44 -10.43
CA ARG A 34 -9.94 1.56 -11.13
C ARG A 34 -11.42 1.58 -10.91
N GLY A 35 -11.93 2.71 -10.50
CA GLY A 35 -13.35 2.90 -10.31
C GLY A 35 -14.05 3.26 -11.60
N PRO A 36 -15.36 3.16 -11.63
CA PRO A 36 -16.15 3.41 -12.84
C PRO A 36 -16.16 4.87 -13.28
N ASP A 37 -15.82 5.78 -12.37
CA ASP A 37 -15.81 7.19 -12.68
C ASP A 37 -14.42 7.69 -13.01
N GLY A 38 -13.49 6.82 -13.31
CA GLY A 38 -12.14 7.22 -13.62
C GLY A 38 -11.25 7.39 -12.41
N THR A 39 -11.74 7.07 -11.24
CA THR A 39 -10.96 7.16 -10.03
C THR A 39 -9.96 6.01 -9.96
N THR A 40 -8.77 6.29 -9.53
CA THR A 40 -7.75 5.26 -9.31
C THR A 40 -7.55 5.11 -7.81
N VAL A 41 -7.60 3.89 -7.33
CA VAL A 41 -7.37 3.60 -5.92
C VAL A 41 -6.10 2.77 -5.82
N GLN A 42 -5.14 3.25 -5.04
CA GLN A 42 -3.92 2.52 -4.77
C GLN A 42 -4.02 1.94 -3.38
N ILE A 43 -3.86 0.64 -3.28
CA ILE A 43 -4.03 -0.08 -2.02
C ILE A 43 -2.67 -0.58 -1.58
N PHE A 44 -2.30 -0.25 -0.35
CA PHE A 44 -1.02 -0.66 0.21
C PHE A 44 -1.25 -1.52 1.44
N GLU A 45 -0.42 -2.51 1.62
CA GLU A 45 -0.49 -3.33 2.80
C GLU A 45 0.93 -3.55 3.32
N CYS A 46 1.19 -3.15 4.55
CA CYS A 46 2.49 -3.30 5.15
C CYS A 46 2.76 -4.78 5.42
N THR A 47 3.91 -5.28 4.96
CA THR A 47 4.24 -6.69 5.20
C THR A 47 4.73 -6.92 6.63
N ARG A 48 5.01 -5.85 7.36
CA ARG A 48 5.55 -5.97 8.70
C ARG A 48 4.45 -6.05 9.75
N CYS A 49 3.47 -5.17 9.67
CA CYS A 49 2.40 -5.13 10.66
C CYS A 49 1.03 -5.48 10.08
N ASN A 50 0.99 -5.77 8.79
CA ASN A 50 -0.25 -6.14 8.10
C ASN A 50 -1.30 -5.03 8.09
N HIS A 51 -0.88 -3.80 8.28
CA HIS A 51 -1.81 -2.68 8.20
C HIS A 51 -2.09 -2.38 6.74
N LYS A 52 -3.33 -2.14 6.40
CA LYS A 52 -3.73 -1.85 5.04
C LYS A 52 -4.30 -0.45 4.97
N TRP A 53 -3.94 0.29 3.96
CA TRP A 53 -4.51 1.62 3.73
C TRP A 53 -4.58 1.86 2.23
N GLU A 54 -5.29 2.90 1.85
CA GLU A 54 -5.45 3.19 0.43
C GLU A 54 -5.38 4.66 0.16
N LYS A 55 -5.04 5.03 -1.08
CA LYS A 55 -5.04 6.39 -1.54
C LYS A 55 -5.87 6.46 -2.80
N LYS A 56 -6.69 7.47 -2.92
CA LYS A 56 -7.53 7.66 -4.07
C LYS A 56 -7.09 8.86 -4.87
N TYR A 57 -7.02 8.68 -6.18
CA TYR A 57 -6.64 9.75 -7.07
C TYR A 57 -7.70 9.87 -8.15
N LYS A 58 -7.90 11.07 -8.60
CA LYS A 58 -8.88 11.26 -9.62
C LYS A 58 -8.26 11.74 -10.91
#